data_33d5ffef3c4d3525bb899de8beef9b22
#
_entry.id   33d5ffef3c4d3525bb899de8beef9b22
#
_cell.length_a   1.000
_cell.length_b   1.000
_cell.length_c   1.000
_cell.angle_alpha   90.00
_cell.angle_beta   90.00
_cell.angle_gamma   90.00
#
_symmetry.space_group_name_H-M   'P 1'
#
loop_
_entity.id
_entity.type
_entity.pdbx_description
1 polymer ?
#
loop_
_entity_poly.entity_id
_entity_poly.type
_entity_poly.pdbx_seq_one_letter_code
_entity_poly.pdbx_strand_id
1 'polypeptide(L)'
;DPGNADTADTGDGPGGGPGGFGIRGNFPIWAISQCPLVYGDFVIVASQAPQAGVVAYNKLTGEVVWKTPNLGNETYVSPTIVKIEGKDHIVMVTSSTNPVGRSELPKTPGNITGIDPLSGEILWNFSGWECHISVASAADAGNNKILVVGGYEYGALMIQVEKSENGSYSAKELFKTVEFGDQTKPPLLHDGYFYAQYGTNNRRDGLACMDMDGNVMWKTKRNPDFNKGSMILADGLILATDGAKKLYLIEPDPKGFKPLGVTEVLTAPPAGEGMSGRFGTMNWAPLALSNGRLLIRDQSRMLCLKVAK
;
A
#
# COMPACT_ATOMS: atom_id res chain seq x y z
N ASP A 1 -11.22 27.25 -11.02
CA ASP A 1 -10.27 28.21 -11.57
C ASP A 1 -9.02 28.20 -10.67
N PRO A 2 -7.87 27.74 -11.13
CA PRO A 2 -6.63 27.76 -10.33
C PRO A 2 -5.94 29.12 -10.57
N GLY A 3 -6.39 30.13 -9.85
CA GLY A 3 -5.79 31.45 -9.86
C GLY A 3 -4.69 31.58 -8.82
N ASN A 4 -3.52 31.93 -9.32
CA ASN A 4 -2.37 32.55 -8.64
C ASN A 4 -1.45 31.65 -7.82
N ALA A 5 -0.47 31.11 -8.49
CA ALA A 5 0.79 30.71 -7.86
C ALA A 5 1.72 31.93 -7.85
N ASP A 6 1.88 32.54 -6.69
CA ASP A 6 2.93 33.50 -6.46
C ASP A 6 4.30 32.81 -6.53
N THR A 7 5.10 33.32 -7.42
CA THR A 7 6.50 32.98 -7.61
C THR A 7 7.30 33.41 -6.39
N ALA A 8 7.83 32.46 -5.65
CA ALA A 8 8.81 32.74 -4.61
C ALA A 8 10.02 31.82 -4.76
N ASP A 9 11.11 32.47 -5.10
CA ASP A 9 12.50 32.24 -4.75
C ASP A 9 13.17 30.93 -5.21
N THR A 10 13.87 31.09 -6.33
CA THR A 10 14.94 30.19 -6.78
C THR A 10 16.21 30.45 -6.00
N GLY A 11 16.35 29.82 -4.84
CA GLY A 11 17.62 29.73 -4.11
C GLY A 11 18.45 28.56 -4.65
N ASP A 12 19.29 28.79 -5.64
CA ASP A 12 20.36 27.89 -6.08
C ASP A 12 21.42 27.76 -4.98
N GLY A 13 21.44 26.61 -4.29
CA GLY A 13 22.52 26.19 -3.42
C GLY A 13 23.10 24.85 -3.87
N PRO A 14 24.41 24.71 -4.15
CA PRO A 14 25.02 23.46 -4.60
C PRO A 14 25.22 22.51 -3.42
N GLY A 15 24.48 21.43 -3.35
CA GLY A 15 24.60 20.43 -2.28
C GLY A 15 23.61 19.27 -2.36
N GLY A 16 23.32 18.76 -3.54
CA GLY A 16 22.48 17.57 -3.71
C GLY A 16 23.29 16.29 -3.76
N GLY A 17 23.66 15.70 -2.62
CA GLY A 17 24.12 14.32 -2.58
C GLY A 17 22.99 13.35 -2.93
N PRO A 18 23.27 12.16 -3.53
CA PRO A 18 22.26 11.20 -3.95
C PRO A 18 21.70 10.44 -2.73
N GLY A 19 20.63 10.95 -2.12
CA GLY A 19 20.00 10.32 -0.95
C GLY A 19 18.77 11.02 -0.38
N GLY A 20 18.45 12.20 -0.85
CA GLY A 20 17.33 12.97 -0.31
C GLY A 20 16.00 12.72 -1.02
N PHE A 21 15.37 11.57 -0.80
CA PHE A 21 13.97 11.38 -1.16
C PHE A 21 13.09 11.94 -0.05
N GLY A 22 12.95 13.26 0.00
CA GLY A 22 12.08 13.97 0.94
C GLY A 22 10.84 14.52 0.23
N ILE A 23 9.84 14.85 1.01
CA ILE A 23 8.71 15.66 0.57
C ILE A 23 9.25 17.06 0.30
N ARG A 24 9.15 17.55 -0.94
CA ARG A 24 9.38 18.96 -1.26
C ARG A 24 8.07 19.71 -1.08
N GLY A 25 7.95 20.47 -0.02
CA GLY A 25 6.69 21.13 0.35
C GLY A 25 5.67 20.13 0.93
N ASN A 26 4.41 20.35 0.69
CA ASN A 26 3.30 19.54 1.20
C ASN A 26 2.86 18.41 0.25
N PHE A 27 3.61 18.13 -0.82
CA PHE A 27 3.23 17.13 -1.83
C PHE A 27 4.20 15.95 -1.86
N PRO A 28 3.68 14.72 -2.04
CA PRO A 28 4.51 13.54 -2.26
C PRO A 28 5.36 13.67 -3.53
N ILE A 29 6.64 13.28 -3.45
CA ILE A 29 7.61 13.46 -4.56
C ILE A 29 7.21 12.68 -5.81
N TRP A 30 6.56 11.53 -5.64
CA TRP A 30 6.18 10.64 -6.76
C TRP A 30 4.73 10.86 -7.20
N ALA A 31 4.22 12.09 -7.07
CA ALA A 31 2.88 12.48 -7.43
C ALA A 31 1.77 11.81 -6.59
N ILE A 32 0.52 12.06 -6.96
CA ILE A 32 -0.66 11.46 -6.33
C ILE A 32 -0.90 10.11 -6.99
N SER A 33 -0.73 9.03 -6.24
CA SER A 33 -0.91 7.65 -6.70
C SER A 33 -2.03 6.91 -5.99
N GLN A 34 -2.79 7.58 -5.14
CA GLN A 34 -3.92 7.01 -4.42
C GLN A 34 -5.06 6.69 -5.39
N CYS A 35 -5.74 5.58 -5.14
CA CYS A 35 -6.93 5.18 -5.84
C CYS A 35 -8.17 5.66 -5.08
N PRO A 36 -9.16 6.27 -5.78
CA PRO A 36 -10.45 6.55 -5.17
C PRO A 36 -11.16 5.27 -4.74
N LEU A 37 -11.86 5.33 -3.61
CA LEU A 37 -12.73 4.27 -3.13
C LEU A 37 -14.17 4.64 -3.44
N VAL A 38 -14.90 3.74 -4.12
CA VAL A 38 -16.34 3.90 -4.34
C VAL A 38 -17.09 3.15 -3.25
N TYR A 39 -17.94 3.85 -2.50
CA TYR A 39 -18.76 3.29 -1.45
C TYR A 39 -20.20 3.82 -1.53
N GLY A 40 -21.15 2.98 -1.89
CA GLY A 40 -22.52 3.40 -2.12
C GLY A 40 -22.63 4.52 -3.17
N ASP A 41 -23.09 5.68 -2.74
CA ASP A 41 -23.21 6.87 -3.60
C ASP A 41 -22.01 7.83 -3.51
N PHE A 42 -20.92 7.41 -2.86
CA PHE A 42 -19.76 8.24 -2.63
C PHE A 42 -18.55 7.80 -3.44
N VAL A 43 -17.75 8.79 -3.85
CA VAL A 43 -16.35 8.63 -4.23
C VAL A 43 -15.51 9.22 -3.11
N ILE A 44 -14.68 8.39 -2.49
CA ILE A 44 -13.90 8.74 -1.31
C ILE A 44 -12.44 8.79 -1.70
N VAL A 45 -11.77 9.88 -1.38
CA VAL A 45 -10.36 10.11 -1.73
C VAL A 45 -9.58 10.54 -0.50
N ALA A 46 -8.32 10.13 -0.42
CA ALA A 46 -7.36 10.72 0.50
C ALA A 46 -6.98 12.09 -0.03
N SER A 47 -7.08 13.11 0.81
CA SER A 47 -6.78 14.48 0.44
C SER A 47 -5.31 14.80 0.72
N GLN A 48 -4.67 15.53 -0.18
CA GLN A 48 -3.34 16.09 0.08
C GLN A 48 -3.44 17.54 0.61
N ALA A 49 -4.66 18.03 0.82
CA ALA A 49 -4.88 19.38 1.34
C ALA A 49 -4.64 19.43 2.86
N PRO A 50 -4.01 20.50 3.37
CA PRO A 50 -3.72 20.60 4.81
C PRO A 50 -4.97 20.62 5.70
N GLN A 51 -6.15 20.91 5.13
CA GLN A 51 -7.40 21.08 5.88
C GLN A 51 -8.27 19.81 5.94
N ALA A 52 -7.90 18.75 5.27
CA ALA A 52 -8.68 17.52 5.22
C ALA A 52 -7.78 16.30 5.07
N GLY A 53 -8.15 15.20 5.71
CA GLY A 53 -7.53 13.89 5.50
C GLY A 53 -8.24 13.12 4.41
N VAL A 54 -9.47 12.69 4.65
CA VAL A 54 -10.30 11.97 3.68
C VAL A 54 -11.53 12.79 3.34
N VAL A 55 -11.91 12.80 2.06
CA VAL A 55 -13.08 13.55 1.56
C VAL A 55 -13.96 12.60 0.77
N ALA A 56 -15.27 12.64 1.05
CA ALA A 56 -16.27 11.96 0.25
C ALA A 56 -17.04 12.96 -0.61
N TYR A 57 -17.20 12.59 -1.86
CA TYR A 57 -17.96 13.32 -2.85
C TYR A 57 -19.18 12.50 -3.28
N ASN A 58 -20.28 13.13 -3.56
CA ASN A 58 -21.37 12.47 -4.29
C ASN A 58 -20.87 12.06 -5.68
N LYS A 59 -20.98 10.77 -6.01
CA LYS A 59 -20.42 10.20 -7.26
C LYS A 59 -21.05 10.74 -8.54
N LEU A 60 -22.25 11.34 -8.47
CA LEU A 60 -22.97 11.88 -9.62
C LEU A 60 -22.83 13.40 -9.76
N THR A 61 -22.84 14.13 -8.63
CA THR A 61 -22.81 15.61 -8.66
C THR A 61 -21.41 16.18 -8.45
N GLY A 62 -20.51 15.41 -7.81
CA GLY A 62 -19.19 15.89 -7.41
C GLY A 62 -19.20 16.79 -6.17
N GLU A 63 -20.36 16.99 -5.53
CA GLU A 63 -20.45 17.80 -4.32
C GLU A 63 -19.82 17.09 -3.13
N VAL A 64 -19.17 17.85 -2.26
CA VAL A 64 -18.62 17.32 -1.00
C VAL A 64 -19.76 16.95 -0.07
N VAL A 65 -19.76 15.69 0.37
CA VAL A 65 -20.74 15.17 1.33
C VAL A 65 -20.21 15.30 2.76
N TRP A 66 -18.99 14.83 2.97
CA TRP A 66 -18.29 14.98 4.25
C TRP A 66 -16.77 15.02 4.05
N LYS A 67 -16.05 15.50 5.05
CA LYS A 67 -14.60 15.48 5.12
C LYS A 67 -14.14 15.30 6.56
N THR A 68 -13.06 14.57 6.75
CA THR A 68 -12.38 14.48 8.04
C THR A 68 -11.47 15.70 8.26
N PRO A 69 -11.06 15.99 9.50
CA PRO A 69 -9.89 16.84 9.74
C PRO A 69 -8.63 16.19 9.14
N ASN A 70 -7.51 16.90 9.18
CA ASN A 70 -6.21 16.35 8.82
C ASN A 70 -5.88 15.15 9.71
N LEU A 71 -5.47 14.02 9.10
CA LEU A 71 -5.17 12.77 9.81
C LEU A 71 -3.68 12.57 10.08
N GLY A 72 -2.83 13.43 9.55
CA GLY A 72 -1.38 13.34 9.67
C GLY A 72 -0.67 13.47 8.32
N ASN A 73 0.53 12.91 8.22
CA ASN A 73 1.33 12.95 7.00
C ASN A 73 0.81 11.94 5.97
N GLU A 74 -0.11 12.37 5.11
CA GLU A 74 -0.64 11.55 4.03
C GLU A 74 0.37 11.47 2.87
N THR A 75 0.61 10.26 2.38
CA THR A 75 1.56 10.02 1.30
C THR A 75 0.87 9.32 0.11
N TYR A 76 1.02 8.00 -0.02
CA TYR A 76 0.58 7.27 -1.22
C TYR A 76 -0.54 6.27 -0.94
N VAL A 77 -0.96 6.14 0.31
CA VAL A 77 -1.93 5.14 0.75
C VAL A 77 -3.32 5.48 0.24
N SER A 78 -3.98 4.51 -0.36
CA SER A 78 -5.40 4.61 -0.72
C SER A 78 -6.28 4.21 0.46
N PRO A 79 -7.41 4.90 0.68
CA PRO A 79 -8.40 4.46 1.66
C PRO A 79 -8.94 3.08 1.27
N THR A 80 -9.21 2.22 2.27
CA THR A 80 -9.76 0.88 2.07
C THR A 80 -10.88 0.60 3.05
N ILE A 81 -11.73 -0.39 2.76
CA ILE A 81 -12.78 -0.85 3.67
C ILE A 81 -12.28 -2.06 4.44
N VAL A 82 -12.50 -2.04 5.75
CA VAL A 82 -12.27 -3.17 6.67
C VAL A 82 -13.55 -3.39 7.49
N LYS A 83 -13.89 -4.63 7.76
CA LYS A 83 -15.05 -4.96 8.61
C LYS A 83 -14.64 -5.06 10.08
N ILE A 84 -15.26 -4.22 10.92
CA ILE A 84 -15.09 -4.22 12.38
C ILE A 84 -16.48 -4.43 13.01
N GLU A 85 -16.61 -5.48 13.81
CA GLU A 85 -17.91 -5.88 14.41
C GLU A 85 -19.03 -5.96 13.35
N GLY A 86 -18.69 -6.48 12.16
CA GLY A 86 -19.61 -6.62 11.02
C GLY A 86 -19.97 -5.31 10.30
N LYS A 87 -19.42 -4.16 10.73
CA LYS A 87 -19.62 -2.86 10.10
C LYS A 87 -18.43 -2.47 9.24
N ASP A 88 -18.72 -1.77 8.15
CA ASP A 88 -17.68 -1.24 7.28
C ASP A 88 -17.04 0.00 7.92
N HIS A 89 -15.74 0.01 8.03
CA HIS A 89 -14.92 1.15 8.39
C HIS A 89 -13.98 1.49 7.24
N ILE A 90 -13.89 2.74 6.86
CA ILE A 90 -12.80 3.21 6.02
C ILE A 90 -11.55 3.24 6.90
N VAL A 91 -10.47 2.61 6.43
CA VAL A 91 -9.18 2.67 7.09
C VAL A 91 -8.21 3.49 6.26
N MET A 92 -7.65 4.52 6.89
CA MET A 92 -6.61 5.37 6.31
C MET A 92 -5.33 5.23 7.12
N VAL A 93 -4.20 5.07 6.42
CA VAL A 93 -2.86 4.98 7.03
C VAL A 93 -2.05 6.20 6.62
N THR A 94 -1.51 6.92 7.59
CA THR A 94 -0.60 8.02 7.36
C THR A 94 0.84 7.62 7.66
N SER A 95 1.78 8.32 7.09
CA SER A 95 3.21 8.08 7.29
C SER A 95 3.73 8.80 8.52
N SER A 96 4.77 8.23 9.14
CA SER A 96 5.52 8.95 10.16
C SER A 96 6.29 10.13 9.55
N THR A 97 6.48 11.17 10.33
CA THR A 97 7.45 12.23 9.99
C THR A 97 8.81 11.79 10.52
N ASN A 98 9.64 11.23 9.65
CA ASN A 98 11.03 10.98 9.99
C ASN A 98 11.89 11.95 9.16
N PRO A 99 12.43 13.03 9.75
CA PRO A 99 13.24 13.96 9.01
C PRO A 99 14.59 13.31 8.68
N VAL A 100 14.65 12.69 7.49
CA VAL A 100 15.91 12.18 6.96
C VAL A 100 16.89 13.33 6.83
N GLY A 101 17.96 13.31 7.61
CA GLY A 101 19.02 14.32 7.61
C GLY A 101 18.76 15.57 8.47
N ARG A 102 17.68 15.61 9.25
CA ARG A 102 17.40 16.68 10.23
C ARG A 102 17.10 16.07 11.58
N SER A 103 18.12 15.79 12.35
CA SER A 103 18.01 15.15 13.68
C SER A 103 17.27 16.00 14.74
N GLU A 104 16.93 17.23 14.41
CA GLU A 104 16.39 18.20 15.36
C GLU A 104 14.86 18.29 15.37
N LEU A 105 14.17 17.72 14.35
CA LEU A 105 12.71 17.73 14.34
C LEU A 105 12.16 16.50 15.06
N PRO A 106 11.08 16.66 15.86
CA PRO A 106 10.46 15.53 16.53
C PRO A 106 9.95 14.52 15.52
N LYS A 107 10.28 13.25 15.74
CA LYS A 107 9.66 12.13 15.01
C LYS A 107 8.23 12.00 15.50
N THR A 108 7.25 12.14 14.61
CA THR A 108 5.86 11.80 14.93
C THR A 108 5.50 10.49 14.23
N PRO A 109 4.90 9.53 14.94
CA PRO A 109 4.42 8.30 14.31
C PRO A 109 3.29 8.62 13.33
N GLY A 110 3.12 7.76 12.34
CA GLY A 110 1.94 7.74 11.50
C GLY A 110 0.75 7.14 12.26
N ASN A 111 -0.42 7.40 11.73
CA ASN A 111 -1.70 6.95 12.28
C ASN A 111 -2.32 5.87 11.38
N ILE A 112 -3.07 4.98 12.01
CA ILE A 112 -4.03 4.10 11.36
C ILE A 112 -5.39 4.51 11.91
N THR A 113 -6.23 5.09 11.05
CA THR A 113 -7.48 5.73 11.46
C THR A 113 -8.67 5.03 10.84
N GLY A 114 -9.63 4.65 11.66
CA GLY A 114 -10.92 4.12 11.24
C GLY A 114 -11.98 5.20 11.20
N ILE A 115 -12.70 5.29 10.08
CA ILE A 115 -13.64 6.36 9.77
C ILE A 115 -14.98 5.72 9.36
N ASP A 116 -16.09 6.28 9.84
CA ASP A 116 -17.42 5.90 9.39
C ASP A 116 -17.61 6.29 7.92
N PRO A 117 -17.93 5.34 7.01
CA PRO A 117 -18.02 5.62 5.59
C PRO A 117 -19.19 6.52 5.19
N LEU A 118 -20.20 6.67 6.04
CA LEU A 118 -21.39 7.46 5.74
C LEU A 118 -21.29 8.90 6.26
N SER A 119 -20.63 9.11 7.39
CA SER A 119 -20.55 10.41 8.06
C SER A 119 -19.19 11.09 8.04
N GLY A 120 -18.11 10.30 7.83
CA GLY A 120 -16.74 10.80 7.96
C GLY A 120 -16.27 10.95 9.41
N GLU A 121 -17.05 10.47 10.39
CA GLU A 121 -16.68 10.47 11.80
C GLU A 121 -15.47 9.57 12.04
N ILE A 122 -14.50 10.05 12.81
CA ILE A 122 -13.37 9.24 13.24
C ILE A 122 -13.84 8.34 14.38
N LEU A 123 -13.90 7.04 14.13
CA LEU A 123 -14.36 6.04 15.08
C LEU A 123 -13.25 5.60 16.04
N TRP A 124 -12.04 5.50 15.54
CA TRP A 124 -10.85 5.11 16.32
C TRP A 124 -9.57 5.57 15.62
N ASN A 125 -8.50 5.64 16.39
CA ASN A 125 -7.17 5.94 15.89
C ASN A 125 -6.13 5.11 16.64
N PHE A 126 -5.15 4.57 15.92
CA PHE A 126 -3.95 3.97 16.46
C PHE A 126 -2.75 4.79 16.01
N SER A 127 -1.97 5.31 16.95
CA SER A 127 -0.74 6.04 16.67
C SER A 127 0.47 5.16 17.02
N GLY A 128 1.37 4.94 16.07
CA GLY A 128 2.54 4.07 16.29
C GLY A 128 3.09 3.44 15.02
N TRP A 129 2.55 3.79 13.84
CA TRP A 129 3.10 3.38 12.56
C TRP A 129 4.34 4.21 12.20
N GLU A 130 5.49 3.54 12.02
CA GLU A 130 6.78 4.23 11.89
C GLU A 130 7.25 4.42 10.44
N CYS A 131 6.55 3.87 9.46
CA CYS A 131 6.94 3.99 8.05
C CYS A 131 6.81 5.42 7.54
N HIS A 132 7.91 6.00 7.11
CA HIS A 132 7.96 7.38 6.62
C HIS A 132 7.46 7.54 5.18
N ILE A 133 7.36 6.45 4.41
CA ILE A 133 6.78 6.41 3.07
C ILE A 133 5.83 5.23 3.02
N SER A 134 4.61 5.44 3.49
CA SER A 134 3.54 4.45 3.42
C SER A 134 2.91 4.47 2.03
N VAL A 135 2.74 3.31 1.42
CA VAL A 135 2.15 3.15 0.08
C VAL A 135 1.04 2.11 0.09
N ALA A 136 1.29 0.96 0.72
CA ALA A 136 0.34 -0.13 0.79
C ALA A 136 -0.88 0.26 1.64
N SER A 137 -2.08 -0.02 1.13
CA SER A 137 -3.31 0.10 1.90
C SER A 137 -3.36 -0.95 3.02
N ALA A 138 -4.15 -0.68 4.05
CA ALA A 138 -4.42 -1.65 5.11
C ALA A 138 -5.11 -2.90 4.55
N ALA A 139 -4.76 -4.06 5.07
CA ALA A 139 -5.41 -5.33 4.75
C ALA A 139 -6.36 -5.74 5.87
N ASP A 140 -7.59 -6.11 5.51
CA ASP A 140 -8.53 -6.75 6.43
C ASP A 140 -8.01 -8.17 6.75
N ALA A 141 -7.67 -8.40 8.00
CA ALA A 141 -7.19 -9.68 8.49
C ALA A 141 -8.30 -10.55 9.11
N GLY A 142 -9.56 -10.09 9.03
CA GLY A 142 -10.69 -10.74 9.69
C GLY A 142 -10.68 -10.59 11.21
N ASN A 143 -11.80 -10.92 11.85
CA ASN A 143 -11.94 -10.88 13.32
C ASN A 143 -11.50 -9.52 13.93
N ASN A 144 -11.86 -8.42 13.28
CA ASN A 144 -11.51 -7.05 13.68
C ASN A 144 -10.00 -6.77 13.72
N LYS A 145 -9.18 -7.54 13.00
CA LYS A 145 -7.74 -7.36 12.88
C LYS A 145 -7.40 -6.65 11.58
N ILE A 146 -6.40 -5.83 11.61
CA ILE A 146 -5.91 -5.06 10.47
C ILE A 146 -4.41 -5.23 10.37
N LEU A 147 -3.93 -5.64 9.20
CA LEU A 147 -2.50 -5.71 8.91
C LEU A 147 -2.10 -4.50 8.06
N VAL A 148 -1.09 -3.79 8.49
CA VAL A 148 -0.43 -2.71 7.76
C VAL A 148 0.99 -3.12 7.45
N VAL A 149 1.45 -2.87 6.23
CA VAL A 149 2.80 -3.21 5.80
C VAL A 149 3.51 -2.00 5.20
N GLY A 150 4.83 -2.01 5.28
CA GLY A 150 5.69 -0.97 4.71
C GLY A 150 6.97 -1.53 4.12
N GLY A 151 7.50 -0.81 3.13
CA GLY A 151 8.85 -1.02 2.61
C GLY A 151 9.93 -0.48 3.56
N TYR A 152 11.15 -0.34 3.03
CA TYR A 152 12.27 0.28 3.75
C TYR A 152 12.57 -0.36 5.11
N GLU A 153 12.35 -1.68 5.23
CA GLU A 153 12.57 -2.46 6.45
C GLU A 153 11.63 -2.14 7.62
N TYR A 154 10.52 -1.43 7.38
CA TYR A 154 9.49 -1.20 8.41
C TYR A 154 8.66 -2.44 8.69
N GLY A 155 8.51 -3.33 7.70
CA GLY A 155 7.88 -4.63 7.91
C GLY A 155 6.37 -4.56 8.00
N ALA A 156 5.81 -5.26 8.98
CA ALA A 156 4.37 -5.38 9.21
C ALA A 156 3.99 -5.04 10.65
N LEU A 157 2.80 -4.48 10.80
CA LEU A 157 2.15 -4.20 12.08
C LEU A 157 0.73 -4.75 12.03
N MET A 158 0.38 -5.62 12.96
CA MET A 158 -0.98 -6.10 13.20
C MET A 158 -1.60 -5.37 14.37
N ILE A 159 -2.78 -4.81 14.15
CA ILE A 159 -3.59 -4.23 15.22
C ILE A 159 -4.92 -4.97 15.36
N GLN A 160 -5.48 -4.93 16.57
CA GLN A 160 -6.84 -5.38 16.89
C GLN A 160 -7.69 -4.16 17.21
N VAL A 161 -8.86 -4.05 16.59
CA VAL A 161 -9.87 -3.05 16.96
C VAL A 161 -10.93 -3.71 17.82
N GLU A 162 -11.24 -3.10 18.96
CA GLU A 162 -12.20 -3.59 19.93
C GLU A 162 -13.30 -2.53 20.13
N LYS A 163 -14.53 -3.00 20.25
CA LYS A 163 -15.66 -2.17 20.61
C LYS A 163 -16.00 -2.40 22.07
N SER A 164 -16.05 -1.33 22.85
CA SER A 164 -16.46 -1.38 24.25
C SER A 164 -17.98 -1.42 24.39
N GLU A 165 -18.46 -1.74 25.59
CA GLU A 165 -19.90 -1.81 25.92
C GLU A 165 -20.62 -0.46 25.71
N ASN A 166 -19.94 0.66 25.90
CA ASN A 166 -20.49 2.00 25.65
C ASN A 166 -20.53 2.38 24.18
N GLY A 167 -20.05 1.48 23.27
CA GLY A 167 -20.08 1.68 21.83
C GLY A 167 -18.84 2.34 21.22
N SER A 168 -17.89 2.81 22.03
CA SER A 168 -16.63 3.40 21.53
C SER A 168 -15.69 2.31 21.03
N TYR A 169 -14.82 2.67 20.07
CA TYR A 169 -13.80 1.78 19.54
C TYR A 169 -12.42 2.17 20.06
N SER A 170 -11.57 1.18 20.23
CA SER A 170 -10.15 1.34 20.53
C SER A 170 -9.32 0.37 19.70
N ALA A 171 -8.07 0.73 19.41
CA ALA A 171 -7.16 -0.10 18.66
C ALA A 171 -5.89 -0.36 19.47
N LYS A 172 -5.40 -1.61 19.44
CA LYS A 172 -4.17 -2.02 20.14
C LYS A 172 -3.26 -2.82 19.21
N GLU A 173 -1.96 -2.71 19.41
CA GLU A 173 -0.97 -3.53 18.73
C GLU A 173 -1.08 -4.98 19.20
N LEU A 174 -1.04 -5.92 18.24
CA LEU A 174 -0.90 -7.34 18.50
C LEU A 174 0.55 -7.79 18.34
N PHE A 175 1.16 -7.41 17.21
CA PHE A 175 2.56 -7.65 16.96
C PHE A 175 3.12 -6.68 15.93
N LYS A 176 4.45 -6.57 15.91
CA LYS A 176 5.24 -5.88 14.90
C LYS A 176 6.38 -6.79 14.44
N THR A 177 6.66 -6.87 13.15
CA THR A 177 7.76 -7.66 12.62
C THR A 177 8.41 -6.98 11.44
N VAL A 178 9.74 -7.01 11.37
CA VAL A 178 10.51 -6.55 10.21
C VAL A 178 10.75 -7.66 9.19
N GLU A 179 10.33 -8.88 9.52
CA GLU A 179 10.61 -10.06 8.70
C GLU A 179 9.60 -10.29 7.57
N PHE A 180 8.48 -9.56 7.56
CA PHE A 180 7.44 -9.64 6.55
C PHE A 180 6.95 -8.23 6.21
N GLY A 181 6.66 -7.97 4.94
CA GLY A 181 6.14 -6.68 4.50
C GLY A 181 5.95 -6.62 2.99
N ASP A 182 5.50 -5.48 2.52
CA ASP A 182 5.45 -5.10 1.11
C ASP A 182 5.63 -3.59 1.02
N GLN A 183 6.30 -3.12 -0.02
CA GLN A 183 6.51 -1.68 -0.18
C GLN A 183 5.31 -1.00 -0.83
N THR A 184 4.58 -1.67 -1.71
CA THR A 184 3.64 -1.04 -2.64
C THR A 184 2.24 -1.62 -2.64
N LYS A 185 2.05 -2.82 -2.12
CA LYS A 185 0.77 -3.56 -2.19
C LYS A 185 0.35 -4.07 -0.81
N PRO A 186 -0.94 -4.14 -0.53
CA PRO A 186 -1.41 -4.89 0.63
C PRO A 186 -1.13 -6.39 0.44
N PRO A 187 -0.80 -7.12 1.51
CA PRO A 187 -0.69 -8.57 1.46
C PRO A 187 -2.01 -9.25 1.08
N LEU A 188 -1.92 -10.40 0.43
CA LEU A 188 -3.08 -11.27 0.20
C LEU A 188 -3.28 -12.17 1.42
N LEU A 189 -4.50 -12.25 1.91
CA LEU A 189 -4.89 -13.20 2.96
C LEU A 189 -5.58 -14.40 2.32
N HIS A 190 -5.11 -15.62 2.61
CA HIS A 190 -5.72 -16.86 2.20
C HIS A 190 -5.53 -17.92 3.27
N ASP A 191 -6.63 -18.55 3.71
CA ASP A 191 -6.67 -19.64 4.69
C ASP A 191 -5.82 -19.38 5.96
N GLY A 192 -5.87 -18.14 6.47
CA GLY A 192 -5.16 -17.75 7.68
C GLY A 192 -3.67 -17.44 7.48
N TYR A 193 -3.21 -17.27 6.24
CA TYR A 193 -1.84 -16.91 5.91
C TYR A 193 -1.79 -15.69 5.00
N PHE A 194 -0.82 -14.83 5.24
CA PHE A 194 -0.53 -13.68 4.41
C PHE A 194 0.58 -13.98 3.42
N TYR A 195 0.40 -13.49 2.19
CA TYR A 195 1.39 -13.56 1.12
C TYR A 195 1.74 -12.16 0.64
N ALA A 196 3.04 -11.84 0.57
CA ALA A 196 3.51 -10.52 0.16
C ALA A 196 4.85 -10.60 -0.58
N GLN A 197 5.14 -9.61 -1.41
CA GLN A 197 6.43 -9.47 -2.09
C GLN A 197 7.29 -8.47 -1.34
N TYR A 198 8.21 -8.96 -0.52
CA TYR A 198 9.04 -8.11 0.32
C TYR A 198 10.44 -7.90 -0.28
N GLY A 199 10.50 -6.92 -1.16
CA GLY A 199 11.75 -6.45 -1.75
C GLY A 199 11.93 -4.95 -1.51
N THR A 200 13.00 -4.56 -0.87
CA THR A 200 13.44 -3.17 -0.74
C THR A 200 14.81 -3.01 -1.40
N ASN A 201 15.35 -1.78 -1.41
CA ASN A 201 16.66 -1.53 -2.00
C ASN A 201 17.77 -2.41 -1.41
N ASN A 202 17.68 -2.73 -0.11
CA ASN A 202 18.67 -3.51 0.62
C ASN A 202 18.19 -4.92 0.96
N ARG A 203 16.87 -5.20 0.86
CA ARG A 203 16.26 -6.46 1.27
C ARG A 203 15.62 -7.15 0.07
N ARG A 204 15.97 -8.42 -0.14
CA ARG A 204 15.44 -9.26 -1.20
C ARG A 204 14.90 -10.55 -0.62
N ASP A 205 13.77 -10.43 0.06
CA ASP A 205 13.07 -11.57 0.65
C ASP A 205 12.20 -12.30 -0.38
N GLY A 206 11.90 -11.64 -1.50
CA GLY A 206 11.08 -12.22 -2.56
C GLY A 206 9.62 -12.35 -2.14
N LEU A 207 8.95 -13.42 -2.57
CA LEU A 207 7.63 -13.78 -2.07
C LEU A 207 7.78 -14.43 -0.69
N ALA A 208 6.99 -13.99 0.24
CA ALA A 208 6.98 -14.47 1.64
C ALA A 208 5.57 -14.89 2.07
N CYS A 209 5.51 -15.88 2.95
CA CYS A 209 4.31 -16.32 3.64
C CYS A 209 4.47 -16.11 5.14
N MET A 210 3.42 -15.60 5.80
CA MET A 210 3.38 -15.33 7.25
C MET A 210 2.03 -15.79 7.81
N ASP A 211 2.01 -16.32 9.01
CA ASP A 211 0.77 -16.68 9.71
C ASP A 211 0.10 -15.47 10.38
N MET A 212 -1.04 -15.70 11.04
CA MET A 212 -1.81 -14.66 11.73
C MET A 212 -1.16 -14.15 13.01
N ASP A 213 -0.12 -14.81 13.51
CA ASP A 213 0.62 -14.47 14.72
C ASP A 213 1.96 -13.77 14.42
N GLY A 214 2.27 -13.54 13.14
CA GLY A 214 3.47 -12.84 12.69
C GLY A 214 4.67 -13.74 12.46
N ASN A 215 4.51 -15.07 12.50
CA ASN A 215 5.59 -16.01 12.21
C ASN A 215 5.73 -16.17 10.69
N VAL A 216 6.93 -15.94 10.17
CA VAL A 216 7.23 -16.15 8.76
C VAL A 216 7.42 -17.64 8.51
N MET A 217 6.59 -18.20 7.64
CA MET A 217 6.61 -19.61 7.27
C MET A 217 7.74 -19.92 6.29
N TRP A 218 7.88 -19.08 5.26
CA TRP A 218 8.92 -19.21 4.25
C TRP A 218 9.10 -17.91 3.45
N LYS A 219 10.24 -17.82 2.74
CA LYS A 219 10.60 -16.75 1.80
C LYS A 219 11.30 -17.35 0.59
N THR A 220 11.00 -16.90 -0.61
CA THR A 220 11.72 -17.33 -1.82
C THR A 220 13.09 -16.68 -1.93
N LYS A 221 13.29 -15.54 -1.29
CA LYS A 221 14.51 -14.71 -1.40
C LYS A 221 14.77 -14.33 -2.86
N ARG A 222 15.86 -14.84 -3.44
CA ARG A 222 16.24 -14.58 -4.83
C ARG A 222 15.93 -15.73 -5.79
N ASN A 223 15.31 -16.78 -5.32
CA ASN A 223 15.03 -17.96 -6.12
C ASN A 223 13.62 -18.51 -5.90
N PRO A 224 12.63 -18.03 -6.67
CA PRO A 224 12.69 -16.91 -7.61
C PRO A 224 12.74 -15.54 -6.90
N ASP A 225 13.31 -14.54 -7.59
CA ASP A 225 13.33 -13.15 -7.11
C ASP A 225 11.99 -12.48 -7.45
N PHE A 226 11.24 -12.08 -6.42
CA PHE A 226 10.06 -11.24 -6.55
C PHE A 226 10.38 -9.85 -6.00
N ASN A 227 10.16 -8.83 -6.81
CA ASN A 227 10.50 -7.46 -6.45
C ASN A 227 9.39 -6.47 -6.85
N LYS A 228 8.51 -6.15 -5.92
CA LYS A 228 7.45 -5.14 -6.09
C LYS A 228 6.52 -5.40 -7.28
N GLY A 229 6.32 -6.63 -7.64
CA GLY A 229 5.31 -7.01 -8.61
C GLY A 229 3.90 -6.80 -8.07
N SER A 230 2.94 -7.39 -8.71
CA SER A 230 1.54 -7.36 -8.26
C SER A 230 1.02 -8.77 -8.11
N MET A 231 0.05 -8.93 -7.21
CA MET A 231 -0.59 -10.22 -6.95
C MET A 231 -2.10 -10.09 -6.89
N ILE A 232 -2.79 -11.12 -7.35
CA ILE A 232 -4.25 -11.28 -7.20
C ILE A 232 -4.51 -12.71 -6.73
N LEU A 233 -5.37 -12.85 -5.73
CA LEU A 233 -5.95 -14.13 -5.33
C LEU A 233 -7.28 -14.34 -6.09
N ALA A 234 -7.38 -15.43 -6.82
CA ALA A 234 -8.58 -15.81 -7.57
C ALA A 234 -8.73 -17.33 -7.60
N ASP A 235 -9.93 -17.81 -7.30
CA ASP A 235 -10.26 -19.25 -7.28
C ASP A 235 -9.27 -20.10 -6.45
N GLY A 236 -8.81 -19.54 -5.31
CA GLY A 236 -7.85 -20.20 -4.42
C GLY A 236 -6.41 -20.22 -4.93
N LEU A 237 -6.11 -19.58 -6.04
CA LEU A 237 -4.77 -19.48 -6.62
C LEU A 237 -4.26 -18.03 -6.64
N ILE A 238 -2.95 -17.85 -6.56
CA ILE A 238 -2.30 -16.55 -6.69
C ILE A 238 -1.75 -16.39 -8.10
N LEU A 239 -2.18 -15.34 -8.80
CA LEU A 239 -1.50 -14.81 -9.97
C LEU A 239 -0.52 -13.72 -9.49
N ALA A 240 0.77 -13.87 -9.78
CA ALA A 240 1.80 -12.95 -9.31
C ALA A 240 2.77 -12.56 -10.42
N THR A 241 3.06 -11.28 -10.56
CA THR A 241 4.22 -10.83 -11.35
C THR A 241 5.44 -10.68 -10.46
N ASP A 242 6.63 -10.92 -11.01
CA ASP A 242 7.90 -10.77 -10.29
C ASP A 242 8.41 -9.32 -10.19
N GLY A 243 7.64 -8.36 -10.74
CA GLY A 243 8.08 -6.97 -10.88
C GLY A 243 9.03 -6.73 -12.05
N ALA A 244 9.39 -7.77 -12.79
CA ALA A 244 10.23 -7.75 -13.96
C ALA A 244 9.48 -8.23 -15.21
N LYS A 245 9.58 -9.50 -15.57
CA LYS A 245 9.02 -10.01 -16.83
C LYS A 245 8.01 -11.13 -16.66
N LYS A 246 8.04 -11.85 -15.53
CA LYS A 246 7.36 -13.12 -15.36
C LYS A 246 6.04 -12.98 -14.67
N LEU A 247 5.08 -13.77 -15.14
CA LEU A 247 3.81 -14.05 -14.48
C LEU A 247 3.85 -15.50 -13.97
N TYR A 248 3.52 -15.66 -12.71
CA TYR A 248 3.43 -16.94 -12.01
C TYR A 248 1.97 -17.26 -11.69
N LEU A 249 1.62 -18.53 -11.79
CA LEU A 249 0.45 -19.12 -11.16
C LEU A 249 0.95 -19.95 -9.97
N ILE A 250 0.48 -19.64 -8.76
CA ILE A 250 0.99 -20.21 -7.51
C ILE A 250 -0.18 -20.79 -6.71
N GLU A 251 -0.02 -22.00 -6.23
CA GLU A 251 -0.89 -22.57 -5.20
C GLU A 251 -0.43 -22.04 -3.83
N PRO A 252 -1.28 -21.31 -3.08
CA PRO A 252 -0.94 -20.87 -1.75
C PRO A 252 -0.73 -22.09 -0.83
N ASP A 253 0.46 -22.22 -0.27
CA ASP A 253 0.81 -23.30 0.65
C ASP A 253 1.72 -22.75 1.76
N PRO A 254 1.34 -22.83 3.06
CA PRO A 254 2.18 -22.37 4.14
C PRO A 254 3.45 -23.21 4.33
N LYS A 255 3.54 -24.37 3.70
CA LYS A 255 4.71 -25.26 3.82
C LYS A 255 5.84 -24.87 2.87
N GLY A 256 5.55 -24.05 1.82
CA GLY A 256 6.59 -23.64 0.87
C GLY A 256 6.03 -23.01 -0.40
N PHE A 257 6.92 -22.44 -1.19
CA PHE A 257 6.58 -21.88 -2.50
C PHE A 257 6.23 -22.99 -3.50
N LYS A 258 5.00 -22.95 -4.03
CA LYS A 258 4.48 -23.98 -4.93
C LYS A 258 3.96 -23.39 -6.25
N PRO A 259 4.84 -23.13 -7.23
CA PRO A 259 4.43 -22.63 -8.52
C PRO A 259 3.78 -23.76 -9.35
N LEU A 260 2.61 -23.48 -9.93
CA LEU A 260 1.92 -24.34 -10.88
C LEU A 260 2.32 -24.05 -12.33
N GLY A 261 2.78 -22.82 -12.59
CA GLY A 261 3.24 -22.39 -13.90
C GLY A 261 3.94 -21.04 -13.85
N VAL A 262 4.77 -20.80 -14.84
CA VAL A 262 5.48 -19.54 -15.04
C VAL A 262 5.63 -19.25 -16.53
N THR A 263 5.45 -17.98 -16.91
CA THR A 263 5.64 -17.54 -18.29
C THR A 263 6.18 -16.10 -18.32
N GLU A 264 6.96 -15.77 -19.35
CA GLU A 264 7.38 -14.39 -19.61
C GLU A 264 6.30 -13.69 -20.44
N VAL A 265 5.69 -12.66 -19.88
CA VAL A 265 4.62 -11.90 -20.54
C VAL A 265 4.93 -10.41 -20.65
N LEU A 266 5.85 -9.90 -19.84
CA LEU A 266 6.22 -8.50 -19.79
C LEU A 266 7.60 -8.29 -20.41
N THR A 267 7.84 -7.06 -20.88
CA THR A 267 9.15 -6.63 -21.35
C THR A 267 9.87 -5.81 -20.28
N ALA A 268 11.18 -5.94 -20.21
CA ALA A 268 12.00 -5.01 -19.47
C ALA A 268 12.41 -3.87 -20.41
N PRO A 269 12.43 -2.62 -19.93
CA PRO A 269 13.05 -1.54 -20.69
C PRO A 269 14.56 -1.87 -20.91
N PRO A 270 15.18 -1.30 -21.95
CA PRO A 270 16.60 -1.49 -22.20
C PRO A 270 17.44 -1.17 -20.97
N ALA A 271 18.46 -1.98 -20.70
CA ALA A 271 19.36 -1.75 -19.59
C ALA A 271 20.10 -0.41 -19.79
N GLY A 272 20.11 0.43 -18.77
CA GLY A 272 20.87 1.68 -18.77
C GLY A 272 20.10 2.95 -19.08
N GLU A 273 18.81 2.90 -19.45
CA GLU A 273 18.02 4.09 -19.70
C GLU A 273 17.14 4.48 -18.48
N GLY A 274 17.23 5.76 -18.10
CA GLY A 274 16.37 6.38 -17.08
C GLY A 274 16.46 5.76 -15.69
N MET A 275 15.35 5.79 -14.97
CA MET A 275 15.22 5.23 -13.62
C MET A 275 15.42 3.71 -13.58
N SER A 276 15.11 2.98 -14.66
CA SER A 276 15.29 1.54 -14.75
C SER A 276 16.76 1.09 -14.73
N GLY A 277 17.67 1.92 -15.22
CA GLY A 277 19.10 1.66 -15.10
C GLY A 277 19.61 1.66 -13.66
N ARG A 278 18.96 2.45 -12.79
CA ARG A 278 19.34 2.58 -11.38
C ARG A 278 18.62 1.59 -10.45
N PHE A 279 17.35 1.28 -10.74
CA PHE A 279 16.50 0.49 -9.86
C PHE A 279 16.06 -0.86 -10.45
N GLY A 280 16.54 -1.21 -11.62
CA GLY A 280 16.12 -2.39 -12.36
C GLY A 280 14.76 -2.24 -13.03
N THR A 281 14.19 -3.33 -13.52
CA THR A 281 12.87 -3.34 -14.14
C THR A 281 11.80 -2.99 -13.12
N MET A 282 10.91 -2.06 -13.49
CA MET A 282 9.87 -1.53 -12.59
C MET A 282 8.46 -1.80 -13.15
N ASN A 283 8.13 -3.07 -13.39
CA ASN A 283 6.79 -3.48 -13.81
C ASN A 283 5.91 -3.72 -12.57
N TRP A 284 5.54 -2.62 -11.88
CA TRP A 284 4.83 -2.63 -10.60
C TRP A 284 3.33 -2.34 -10.73
N ALA A 285 2.84 -2.22 -11.96
CA ALA A 285 1.42 -1.95 -12.20
C ALA A 285 0.54 -3.03 -11.58
N PRO A 286 -0.59 -2.63 -10.96
CA PRO A 286 -1.54 -3.60 -10.44
C PRO A 286 -2.09 -4.49 -11.56
N LEU A 287 -2.36 -5.75 -11.23
CA LEU A 287 -3.14 -6.67 -12.05
C LEU A 287 -4.62 -6.33 -11.93
N ALA A 288 -5.39 -6.57 -12.98
CA ALA A 288 -6.85 -6.53 -12.94
C ALA A 288 -7.42 -7.79 -13.59
N LEU A 289 -8.33 -8.47 -12.88
CA LEU A 289 -8.96 -9.71 -13.33
C LEU A 289 -10.48 -9.53 -13.38
N SER A 290 -11.07 -9.82 -14.54
CA SER A 290 -12.51 -9.82 -14.71
C SER A 290 -12.93 -10.84 -15.77
N ASN A 291 -13.95 -11.63 -15.48
CA ASN A 291 -14.54 -12.62 -16.43
C ASN A 291 -13.48 -13.51 -17.11
N GLY A 292 -12.52 -14.02 -16.32
CA GLY A 292 -11.45 -14.89 -16.83
C GLY A 292 -10.44 -14.19 -17.74
N ARG A 293 -10.40 -12.85 -17.72
CA ARG A 293 -9.44 -12.04 -18.46
C ARG A 293 -8.57 -11.26 -17.50
N LEU A 294 -7.26 -11.47 -17.58
CA LEU A 294 -6.25 -10.77 -16.81
C LEU A 294 -5.68 -9.63 -17.64
N LEU A 295 -5.83 -8.40 -17.15
CA LEU A 295 -5.12 -7.25 -17.68
C LEU A 295 -3.79 -7.10 -16.93
N ILE A 296 -2.72 -7.03 -17.72
CA ILE A 296 -1.35 -6.90 -17.23
C ILE A 296 -0.60 -5.93 -18.14
N ARG A 297 0.22 -5.07 -17.55
CA ARG A 297 0.97 -4.10 -18.33
C ARG A 297 2.42 -3.95 -17.86
N ASP A 298 3.29 -3.64 -18.80
CA ASP A 298 4.60 -3.06 -18.58
C ASP A 298 4.60 -1.55 -18.87
N GLN A 299 5.77 -0.94 -19.04
CA GLN A 299 5.90 0.49 -19.31
C GLN A 299 5.50 0.89 -20.74
N SER A 300 5.42 -0.07 -21.66
CA SER A 300 5.23 0.19 -23.09
C SER A 300 3.92 -0.36 -23.65
N ARG A 301 3.34 -1.39 -23.02
CA ARG A 301 2.15 -2.07 -23.53
C ARG A 301 1.27 -2.63 -22.42
N MET A 302 0.02 -2.85 -22.77
CA MET A 302 -0.95 -3.58 -21.96
C MET A 302 -1.41 -4.83 -22.71
N LEU A 303 -1.50 -5.94 -21.99
CA LEU A 303 -1.96 -7.23 -22.51
C LEU A 303 -3.25 -7.62 -21.80
N CYS A 304 -4.14 -8.27 -22.56
CA CYS A 304 -5.32 -8.95 -22.04
C CYS A 304 -5.14 -10.45 -22.25
N LEU A 305 -4.89 -11.17 -21.17
CA LEU A 305 -4.67 -12.62 -21.20
C LEU A 305 -5.96 -13.35 -20.82
N LYS A 306 -6.32 -14.40 -21.56
CA LYS A 306 -7.39 -15.32 -21.14
C LYS A 306 -6.79 -16.31 -20.14
N VAL A 307 -7.28 -16.31 -18.89
CA VAL A 307 -6.77 -17.15 -17.79
C VAL A 307 -7.80 -18.15 -17.27
N ALA A 308 -9.00 -18.16 -17.85
CA ALA A 308 -10.01 -19.19 -17.63
C ALA A 308 -10.28 -19.97 -18.91
N LYS A 309 -10.75 -21.21 -18.78
CA LYS A 309 -11.15 -22.08 -19.89
C LYS A 309 -12.37 -21.53 -20.64
#